data_c1f247809e138c0e075349b518a5fb14
#
_entry.id   c1f247809e138c0e075349b518a5fb14
#
_cell.length_a   1.000
_cell.length_b   1.000
_cell.length_c   1.000
_cell.angle_alpha   90.00
_cell.angle_beta   90.00
_cell.angle_gamma   90.00
#
_symmetry.space_group_name_H-M   'P 1'
#
loop_
_entity.id
_entity.type
_entity.pdbx_description
1 polymer ?
#
loop_
_entity_poly.entity_id
_entity_poly.type
_entity_poly.pdbx_seq_one_letter_code
_entity_poly.pdbx_strand_id
1 'polypeptide(L)'
;PYRFWRTKGDGSNYTLTTLSTSSDTGAGALNAWDMEKLFTQDFDTQVEVNHSLPSVTDHWALLLSPSTTWSNYRHQADVLAMYQLLRRHGYDDDHIILVCEDNLATAMENKYPGKVFVESGGEDVRQGAVVDYHFTDLTMDDIRSIVLGEQSERLPKVIRTTASSDLLIFWSGHGADGRGMCWSDGLGSQIFT
;
A
#
# COMPACT_ATOMS: atom_id res chain seq x y z
N PRO A 1 6.06 -11.51 4.51
CA PRO A 1 4.99 -11.10 5.42
C PRO A 1 4.58 -9.67 5.11
N TYR A 2 3.26 -9.44 5.01
CA TYR A 2 2.70 -8.11 4.80
C TYR A 2 2.29 -7.55 6.16
N ARG A 3 2.53 -6.25 6.39
CA ARG A 3 2.16 -5.57 7.62
C ARG A 3 1.17 -4.46 7.32
N PHE A 4 0.07 -4.45 8.03
CA PHE A 4 -0.96 -3.43 7.94
C PHE A 4 -1.02 -2.67 9.25
N TRP A 5 -1.06 -1.35 9.16
CA TRP A 5 -1.25 -0.46 10.29
C TRP A 5 -2.58 0.26 10.12
N ARG A 6 -3.45 0.13 11.08
CA ARG A 6 -4.67 0.93 11.15
C ARG A 6 -4.61 1.80 12.40
N THR A 7 -4.70 3.11 12.23
CA THR A 7 -4.83 4.05 13.35
C THR A 7 -6.30 4.34 13.59
N LYS A 8 -6.76 4.28 14.82
CA LYS A 8 -8.04 4.88 15.20
C LYS A 8 -7.85 6.38 15.40
N GLY A 9 -8.86 7.18 15.03
CA GLY A 9 -8.78 8.65 14.98
C GLY A 9 -8.48 9.38 16.30
N ASP A 10 -8.39 8.67 17.43
CA ASP A 10 -7.99 9.23 18.73
C ASP A 10 -6.50 9.03 19.07
N GLY A 11 -5.74 8.38 18.18
CA GLY A 11 -4.31 8.11 18.35
C GLY A 11 -3.97 7.09 19.46
N SER A 12 -4.97 6.53 20.15
CA SER A 12 -4.75 5.76 21.37
C SER A 12 -4.60 4.25 21.18
N ASN A 13 -4.98 3.68 20.04
CA ASN A 13 -4.85 2.24 19.80
C ASN A 13 -4.46 1.93 18.36
N TYR A 14 -3.31 1.28 18.21
CA TYR A 14 -2.84 0.72 16.94
C TYR A 14 -3.17 -0.77 16.89
N THR A 15 -3.83 -1.22 15.84
CA THR A 15 -3.94 -2.64 15.56
C THR A 15 -2.95 -2.99 14.46
N LEU A 16 -1.94 -3.78 14.79
CA LEU A 16 -1.03 -4.36 13.82
C LEU A 16 -1.58 -5.70 13.36
N THR A 17 -1.98 -5.81 12.11
CA THR A 17 -2.32 -7.10 11.52
C THR A 17 -1.17 -7.55 10.62
N THR A 18 -0.60 -8.69 10.94
CA THR A 18 0.43 -9.33 10.11
C THR A 18 -0.20 -10.52 9.40
N LEU A 19 -0.23 -10.48 8.08
CA LEU A 19 -0.53 -11.66 7.28
C LEU A 19 0.78 -12.35 6.92
N SER A 20 0.99 -13.52 7.47
CA SER A 20 2.01 -14.43 7.01
C SER A 20 1.37 -15.46 6.08
N THR A 21 1.75 -15.46 4.82
CA THR A 21 1.47 -16.60 3.97
C THR A 21 2.38 -17.74 4.41
N SER A 22 1.83 -18.78 4.98
CA SER A 22 2.57 -19.95 5.49
C SER A 22 2.99 -20.94 4.38
N SER A 23 3.06 -20.51 3.13
CA SER A 23 3.56 -21.37 2.06
C SER A 23 4.98 -20.98 1.69
N ASP A 24 5.90 -21.83 2.02
CA ASP A 24 7.33 -21.83 1.67
C ASP A 24 7.57 -22.02 0.15
N THR A 25 6.59 -21.75 -0.66
CA THR A 25 6.64 -21.85 -2.11
C THR A 25 6.60 -20.45 -2.70
N GLY A 26 7.77 -19.91 -2.90
CA GLY A 26 8.10 -18.76 -3.74
C GLY A 26 7.02 -17.68 -3.86
N ALA A 27 7.23 -16.62 -3.10
CA ALA A 27 6.44 -15.38 -3.06
C ALA A 27 5.55 -15.12 -4.28
N GLY A 28 4.32 -15.53 -4.24
CA GLY A 28 3.27 -15.05 -5.13
C GLY A 28 2.82 -13.65 -4.69
N ALA A 29 2.43 -12.81 -5.64
CA ALA A 29 1.65 -11.63 -5.35
C ALA A 29 0.38 -12.04 -4.58
N LEU A 30 -0.10 -11.18 -3.68
CA LEU A 30 -1.45 -11.35 -3.12
C LEU A 30 -2.42 -11.38 -4.30
N ASN A 31 -3.20 -12.45 -4.43
CA ASN A 31 -4.22 -12.45 -5.45
C ASN A 31 -5.40 -11.56 -5.02
N ALA A 32 -6.22 -11.13 -6.00
CA ALA A 32 -7.36 -10.26 -5.74
C ALA A 32 -8.31 -10.83 -4.67
N TRP A 33 -8.42 -12.15 -4.58
CA TRP A 33 -9.27 -12.83 -3.61
C TRP A 33 -8.70 -12.77 -2.18
N ASP A 34 -7.37 -12.87 -2.01
CA ASP A 34 -6.72 -12.72 -0.71
C ASP A 34 -6.83 -11.27 -0.22
N MET A 35 -6.77 -10.32 -1.13
CA MET A 35 -6.96 -8.90 -0.80
C MET A 35 -8.41 -8.59 -0.45
N GLU A 36 -9.37 -9.14 -1.18
CA GLU A 36 -10.79 -8.98 -0.87
C GLU A 36 -11.16 -9.58 0.48
N LYS A 37 -10.55 -10.71 0.84
CA LYS A 37 -10.68 -11.27 2.20
C LYS A 37 -10.20 -10.33 3.30
N LEU A 38 -9.18 -9.51 3.05
CA LEU A 38 -8.72 -8.52 4.02
C LEU A 38 -9.77 -7.47 4.35
N PHE A 39 -10.61 -7.13 3.38
CA PHE A 39 -11.67 -6.14 3.54
C PHE A 39 -13.02 -6.75 3.96
N THR A 40 -13.25 -8.03 3.63
CA THR A 40 -14.49 -8.75 3.96
C THR A 40 -14.41 -9.58 5.24
N GLN A 41 -13.21 -9.83 5.76
CA GLN A 41 -13.10 -10.37 7.11
C GLN A 41 -13.64 -9.32 8.09
N ASP A 42 -14.76 -9.67 8.70
CA ASP A 42 -15.34 -8.93 9.80
C ASP A 42 -14.26 -8.76 10.89
N PHE A 43 -13.59 -7.63 10.88
CA PHE A 43 -12.69 -7.24 11.96
C PHE A 43 -13.47 -6.95 13.25
N ASP A 44 -14.80 -7.08 13.20
CA ASP A 44 -15.72 -6.82 14.31
C ASP A 44 -15.80 -7.94 15.36
N THR A 45 -15.14 -9.07 15.17
CA THR A 45 -15.43 -10.23 16.01
C THR A 45 -14.76 -10.25 17.37
N GLN A 46 -13.95 -9.27 17.79
CA GLN A 46 -13.40 -9.29 19.16
C GLN A 46 -13.05 -7.89 19.74
N VAL A 47 -13.43 -6.82 19.13
CA VAL A 47 -13.27 -5.50 19.75
C VAL A 47 -14.66 -5.07 20.25
N GLU A 48 -14.84 -4.98 21.55
CA GLU A 48 -15.94 -4.21 22.12
C GLU A 48 -15.86 -2.81 21.52
N VAL A 49 -16.68 -2.57 20.50
CA VAL A 49 -16.81 -1.25 19.90
C VAL A 49 -17.37 -0.33 20.98
N ASN A 50 -16.52 0.46 21.57
CA ASN A 50 -16.97 1.53 22.45
C ASN A 50 -17.78 2.50 21.58
N HIS A 51 -19.09 2.44 21.66
CA HIS A 51 -20.04 3.25 20.88
C HIS A 51 -19.89 4.77 21.06
N SER A 52 -18.89 5.20 21.83
CA SER A 52 -18.56 6.61 22.05
C SER A 52 -17.48 7.15 21.09
N LEU A 53 -16.94 6.32 20.18
CA LEU A 53 -15.97 6.80 19.18
C LEU A 53 -16.70 7.62 18.11
N PRO A 54 -16.13 8.75 17.68
CA PRO A 54 -16.68 9.51 16.57
C PRO A 54 -16.76 8.60 15.32
N SER A 55 -17.85 8.72 14.56
CA SER A 55 -17.98 8.00 13.30
C SER A 55 -16.85 8.42 12.36
N VAL A 56 -16.18 7.45 11.74
CA VAL A 56 -15.19 7.73 10.70
C VAL A 56 -15.94 8.33 9.52
N THR A 57 -15.52 9.51 9.11
CA THR A 57 -16.14 10.27 8.01
C THR A 57 -15.20 10.45 6.82
N ASP A 58 -13.93 10.04 6.96
CA ASP A 58 -12.88 10.31 6.01
C ASP A 58 -11.86 9.16 6.02
N HIS A 59 -11.49 8.65 4.85
CA HIS A 59 -10.64 7.48 4.68
C HIS A 59 -9.44 7.80 3.80
N TRP A 60 -8.25 7.69 4.35
CA TRP A 60 -7.00 7.91 3.64
C TRP A 60 -6.23 6.61 3.42
N ALA A 61 -5.48 6.54 2.32
CA ALA A 61 -4.59 5.43 2.06
C ALA A 61 -3.22 5.91 1.53
N LEU A 62 -2.15 5.29 2.04
CA LEU A 62 -0.81 5.37 1.48
C LEU A 62 -0.42 3.98 0.96
N LEU A 63 -0.25 3.86 -0.34
CA LEU A 63 0.16 2.62 -1.01
C LEU A 63 1.59 2.78 -1.48
N LEU A 64 2.51 1.93 -1.02
CA LEU A 64 3.93 2.08 -1.26
C LEU A 64 4.58 0.81 -1.79
N SER A 65 5.25 0.90 -2.94
CA SER A 65 6.13 -0.14 -3.48
C SER A 65 7.53 0.41 -3.76
N PRO A 66 8.54 0.06 -2.94
CA PRO A 66 9.92 0.51 -3.14
C PRO A 66 10.70 -0.37 -4.12
N SER A 67 10.05 -1.01 -5.06
CA SER A 67 10.66 -1.94 -6.02
C SER A 67 10.62 -1.40 -7.44
N THR A 68 11.76 -1.50 -8.14
CA THR A 68 11.95 -0.90 -9.47
C THR A 68 12.24 -1.94 -10.57
N THR A 69 12.57 -3.18 -10.20
CA THR A 69 13.01 -4.19 -11.17
C THR A 69 11.87 -5.11 -11.60
N TRP A 70 11.95 -5.63 -12.83
CA TRP A 70 11.00 -6.62 -13.34
C TRP A 70 10.94 -7.89 -12.48
N SER A 71 12.06 -8.33 -11.91
CA SER A 71 12.12 -9.49 -11.00
C SER A 71 11.26 -9.32 -9.75
N ASN A 72 10.95 -8.08 -9.38
CA ASN A 72 10.11 -7.69 -8.26
C ASN A 72 8.72 -7.19 -8.70
N TYR A 73 8.29 -7.58 -9.90
CA TYR A 73 7.00 -7.25 -10.50
C TYR A 73 5.84 -7.27 -9.52
N ARG A 74 5.77 -8.30 -8.68
CA ARG A 74 4.71 -8.52 -7.71
C ARG A 74 4.47 -7.33 -6.78
N HIS A 75 5.51 -6.62 -6.37
CA HIS A 75 5.38 -5.54 -5.39
C HIS A 75 4.59 -4.34 -5.96
N GLN A 76 4.90 -3.94 -7.20
CA GLN A 76 4.13 -2.90 -7.87
C GLN A 76 2.73 -3.40 -8.26
N ALA A 77 2.60 -4.65 -8.70
CA ALA A 77 1.30 -5.24 -9.00
C ALA A 77 0.39 -5.29 -7.77
N ASP A 78 0.95 -5.59 -6.58
CA ASP A 78 0.20 -5.62 -5.32
C ASP A 78 -0.37 -4.23 -4.95
N VAL A 79 0.43 -3.17 -5.03
CA VAL A 79 -0.05 -1.82 -4.69
C VAL A 79 -1.04 -1.29 -5.72
N LEU A 80 -0.87 -1.63 -7.00
CA LEU A 80 -1.84 -1.31 -8.05
C LEU A 80 -3.18 -2.04 -7.83
N ALA A 81 -3.13 -3.32 -7.45
CA ALA A 81 -4.33 -4.08 -7.13
C ALA A 81 -5.01 -3.54 -5.86
N MET A 82 -4.25 -3.16 -4.84
CA MET A 82 -4.80 -2.50 -3.65
C MET A 82 -5.45 -1.17 -4.01
N TYR A 83 -4.84 -0.37 -4.91
CA TYR A 83 -5.45 0.85 -5.43
C TYR A 83 -6.82 0.56 -6.06
N GLN A 84 -6.92 -0.43 -6.98
CA GLN A 84 -8.19 -0.80 -7.60
C GLN A 84 -9.23 -1.26 -6.58
N LEU A 85 -8.79 -2.00 -5.57
CA LEU A 85 -9.66 -2.47 -4.50
C LEU A 85 -10.25 -1.29 -3.70
N LEU A 86 -9.43 -0.35 -3.28
CA LEU A 86 -9.86 0.84 -2.56
C LEU A 86 -10.82 1.70 -3.39
N ARG A 87 -10.52 1.90 -4.69
CA ARG A 87 -11.42 2.61 -5.61
C ARG A 87 -12.80 1.95 -5.70
N ARG A 88 -12.86 0.62 -5.77
CA ARG A 88 -14.14 -0.13 -5.76
C ARG A 88 -14.89 0.01 -4.44
N HIS A 89 -14.17 0.19 -3.34
CA HIS A 89 -14.75 0.37 -2.00
C HIS A 89 -15.01 1.83 -1.62
N GLY A 90 -15.00 2.75 -2.59
CA GLY A 90 -15.46 4.12 -2.40
C GLY A 90 -14.38 5.12 -1.99
N TYR A 91 -13.11 4.73 -1.92
CA TYR A 91 -12.04 5.72 -1.78
C TYR A 91 -11.97 6.54 -3.07
N ASP A 92 -11.97 7.85 -2.96
CA ASP A 92 -11.64 8.71 -4.09
C ASP A 92 -10.13 8.81 -4.27
N ASP A 93 -9.72 9.31 -5.43
CA ASP A 93 -8.30 9.40 -5.75
C ASP A 93 -7.57 10.46 -4.92
N ASP A 94 -8.26 11.50 -4.49
CA ASP A 94 -7.67 12.56 -3.67
C ASP A 94 -7.22 12.05 -2.30
N HIS A 95 -7.84 10.96 -1.83
CA HIS A 95 -7.54 10.33 -0.55
C HIS A 95 -6.63 9.09 -0.64
N ILE A 96 -6.18 8.72 -1.84
CA ILE A 96 -5.20 7.65 -2.04
C ILE A 96 -3.88 8.27 -2.49
N ILE A 97 -2.80 8.02 -1.77
CA ILE A 97 -1.44 8.36 -2.22
C ILE A 97 -0.76 7.09 -2.69
N LEU A 98 -0.53 6.99 -4.00
CA LEU A 98 0.13 5.84 -4.63
C LEU A 98 1.58 6.18 -4.97
N VAL A 99 2.50 5.47 -4.33
CA VAL A 99 3.95 5.58 -4.54
C VAL A 99 4.49 4.29 -5.13
N CYS A 100 4.85 4.30 -6.40
CA CYS A 100 5.54 3.18 -7.06
C CYS A 100 6.32 3.68 -8.26
N GLU A 101 7.20 2.86 -8.83
CA GLU A 101 8.01 3.28 -9.99
C GLU A 101 7.22 3.34 -11.30
N ASP A 102 6.10 2.63 -11.38
CA ASP A 102 5.20 2.62 -12.56
C ASP A 102 5.87 2.23 -13.89
N ASN A 103 6.91 1.42 -13.82
CA ASN A 103 7.70 1.05 -15.01
C ASN A 103 7.33 -0.34 -15.56
N LEU A 104 6.47 -1.11 -14.90
CA LEU A 104 6.11 -2.46 -15.32
C LEU A 104 5.34 -2.48 -16.65
N ALA A 105 4.44 -1.52 -16.84
CA ALA A 105 3.61 -1.47 -18.05
C ALA A 105 4.44 -1.22 -19.33
N THR A 106 5.58 -0.56 -19.19
CA THR A 106 6.50 -0.21 -20.29
C THR A 106 7.76 -1.07 -20.34
N ALA A 107 7.92 -2.02 -19.41
CA ALA A 107 9.10 -2.90 -19.37
C ALA A 107 9.18 -3.77 -20.63
N MET A 108 10.39 -3.97 -21.14
CA MET A 108 10.62 -4.78 -22.34
C MET A 108 10.24 -6.25 -22.13
N GLU A 109 10.32 -6.75 -20.91
CA GLU A 109 9.93 -8.09 -20.50
C GLU A 109 8.41 -8.29 -20.49
N ASN A 110 7.63 -7.19 -20.49
CA ASN A 110 6.19 -7.27 -20.41
C ASN A 110 5.57 -7.75 -21.72
N LYS A 111 4.99 -8.94 -21.71
CA LYS A 111 4.30 -9.53 -22.86
C LYS A 111 2.99 -8.81 -23.22
N TYR A 112 2.50 -7.96 -22.33
CA TYR A 112 1.26 -7.21 -22.49
C TYR A 112 1.54 -5.71 -22.26
N PRO A 113 2.20 -5.03 -23.20
CA PRO A 113 2.56 -3.63 -23.06
C PRO A 113 1.37 -2.75 -22.64
N GLY A 114 1.60 -1.88 -21.66
CA GLY A 114 0.57 -0.99 -21.12
C GLY A 114 -0.27 -1.60 -20.00
N LYS A 115 -0.10 -2.88 -19.66
CA LYS A 115 -0.92 -3.58 -18.69
C LYS A 115 -0.11 -4.22 -17.57
N VAL A 116 -0.72 -4.35 -16.40
CA VAL A 116 -0.18 -5.04 -15.24
C VAL A 116 -1.24 -5.98 -14.67
N PHE A 117 -0.85 -7.22 -14.37
CA PHE A 117 -1.76 -8.25 -13.86
C PHE A 117 -1.21 -8.85 -12.57
N VAL A 118 -2.09 -9.16 -11.62
CA VAL A 118 -1.72 -9.92 -10.42
C VAL A 118 -1.69 -11.41 -10.69
N GLU A 119 -2.58 -11.86 -11.56
CA GLU A 119 -2.71 -13.28 -11.93
C GLU A 119 -2.92 -13.46 -13.43
N SER A 120 -2.66 -14.66 -13.92
CA SER A 120 -2.88 -14.99 -15.34
C SER A 120 -4.36 -14.94 -15.70
N GLY A 121 -4.71 -14.11 -16.68
CA GLY A 121 -6.09 -13.91 -17.12
C GLY A 121 -6.92 -13.01 -16.21
N GLY A 122 -6.28 -12.39 -15.20
CA GLY A 122 -6.91 -11.42 -14.30
C GLY A 122 -7.15 -10.06 -14.95
N GLU A 123 -7.66 -9.13 -14.15
CA GLU A 123 -7.90 -7.75 -14.55
C GLU A 123 -6.58 -6.96 -14.69
N ASP A 124 -6.57 -5.97 -15.57
CA ASP A 124 -5.48 -5.01 -15.69
C ASP A 124 -5.53 -4.02 -14.53
N VAL A 125 -4.70 -4.26 -13.51
CA VAL A 125 -4.66 -3.44 -12.29
C VAL A 125 -4.00 -2.08 -12.49
N ARG A 126 -3.29 -1.86 -13.63
CA ARG A 126 -2.71 -0.54 -13.97
C ARG A 126 -3.76 0.41 -14.56
N GLN A 127 -4.82 -0.11 -15.11
CA GLN A 127 -5.82 0.69 -15.83
C GLN A 127 -6.44 1.75 -14.92
N GLY A 128 -6.28 3.02 -15.29
CA GLY A 128 -6.85 4.15 -14.55
C GLY A 128 -6.21 4.44 -13.18
N ALA A 129 -5.15 3.72 -12.78
CA ALA A 129 -4.43 4.05 -11.56
C ALA A 129 -3.65 5.36 -11.74
N VAL A 130 -3.75 6.24 -10.76
CA VAL A 130 -3.02 7.51 -10.68
C VAL A 130 -1.84 7.32 -9.73
N VAL A 131 -0.63 7.37 -10.28
CA VAL A 131 0.61 7.33 -9.51
C VAL A 131 0.97 8.76 -9.12
N ASP A 132 0.97 9.04 -7.81
CA ASP A 132 1.25 10.38 -7.30
C ASP A 132 2.75 10.67 -7.26
N TYR A 133 3.55 9.65 -6.95
CA TYR A 133 5.00 9.77 -6.85
C TYR A 133 5.70 8.54 -7.42
N HIS A 134 6.73 8.76 -8.24
CA HIS A 134 7.68 7.72 -8.56
C HIS A 134 8.56 7.44 -7.34
N PHE A 135 8.72 6.16 -7.02
CA PHE A 135 9.47 5.76 -5.84
C PHE A 135 10.91 6.31 -5.83
N THR A 136 11.57 6.29 -7.00
CA THR A 136 12.97 6.73 -7.12
C THR A 136 13.17 8.23 -6.90
N ASP A 137 12.11 9.02 -6.99
CA ASP A 137 12.16 10.46 -6.74
C ASP A 137 12.04 10.83 -5.26
N LEU A 138 11.75 9.85 -4.39
CA LEU A 138 11.51 10.07 -2.97
C LEU A 138 12.63 9.52 -2.09
N THR A 139 12.78 10.13 -0.95
CA THR A 139 13.59 9.65 0.18
C THR A 139 12.70 9.13 1.31
N MET A 140 13.29 8.47 2.29
CA MET A 140 12.58 8.07 3.51
C MET A 140 11.99 9.26 4.26
N ASP A 141 12.69 10.39 4.27
CA ASP A 141 12.19 11.62 4.91
C ASP A 141 10.99 12.19 4.15
N ASP A 142 10.96 12.06 2.82
CA ASP A 142 9.78 12.46 2.04
C ASP A 142 8.55 11.62 2.40
N ILE A 143 8.71 10.29 2.58
CA ILE A 143 7.59 9.44 3.03
C ILE A 143 7.13 9.85 4.43
N ARG A 144 8.06 10.17 5.31
CA ARG A 144 7.71 10.69 6.64
C ARG A 144 6.91 11.99 6.54
N SER A 145 7.36 12.93 5.71
CA SER A 145 6.66 14.19 5.48
C SER A 145 5.27 13.98 4.87
N ILE A 146 5.12 13.04 3.91
CA ILE A 146 3.82 12.65 3.36
C ILE A 146 2.86 12.16 4.48
N VAL A 147 3.34 11.28 5.35
CA VAL A 147 2.52 10.73 6.46
C VAL A 147 2.17 11.80 7.49
N LEU A 148 3.11 12.71 7.77
CA LEU A 148 2.91 13.81 8.73
C LEU A 148 2.09 14.98 8.16
N GLY A 149 1.73 14.97 6.87
CA GLY A 149 0.98 16.05 6.23
C GLY A 149 1.81 17.29 5.93
N GLU A 150 3.14 17.17 5.86
CA GLU A 150 4.07 18.26 5.59
C GLU A 150 4.19 18.53 4.09
N GLN A 151 3.25 19.32 3.58
CA GLN A 151 3.18 19.67 2.15
C GLN A 151 4.32 20.61 1.73
N SER A 152 4.85 20.41 0.52
CA SER A 152 5.84 21.29 -0.12
C SER A 152 5.63 21.31 -1.64
N GLU A 153 6.40 22.14 -2.36
CA GLU A 153 6.38 22.11 -3.83
C GLU A 153 6.77 20.74 -4.40
N ARG A 154 7.69 20.04 -3.71
CA ARG A 154 8.11 18.69 -4.06
C ARG A 154 7.10 17.63 -3.68
N LEU A 155 6.34 17.86 -2.63
CA LEU A 155 5.34 16.93 -2.08
C LEU A 155 3.96 17.61 -2.10
N PRO A 156 3.34 17.75 -3.28
CA PRO A 156 2.08 18.47 -3.43
C PRO A 156 0.88 17.72 -2.85
N LYS A 157 0.96 16.40 -2.70
CA LYS A 157 -0.10 15.55 -2.14
C LYS A 157 0.41 14.84 -0.90
N VAL A 158 -0.21 15.08 0.24
CA VAL A 158 0.17 14.51 1.54
C VAL A 158 -1.07 14.05 2.29
N ILE A 159 -0.90 13.16 3.27
CA ILE A 159 -1.99 12.70 4.14
C ILE A 159 -2.55 13.87 4.95
N ARG A 160 -3.88 14.00 5.00
CA ARG A 160 -4.56 15.09 5.73
C ARG A 160 -5.66 14.53 6.64
N THR A 161 -5.27 13.64 7.53
CA THR A 161 -6.20 13.03 8.49
C THR A 161 -6.65 14.02 9.55
N THR A 162 -7.86 13.81 10.04
CA THR A 162 -8.44 14.47 11.19
C THR A 162 -8.73 13.46 12.30
N ALA A 163 -9.29 13.89 13.43
CA ALA A 163 -9.71 12.98 14.51
C ALA A 163 -10.79 11.96 14.08
N SER A 164 -11.47 12.21 12.95
CA SER A 164 -12.50 11.33 12.38
C SER A 164 -12.05 10.63 11.08
N SER A 165 -10.75 10.56 10.84
CA SER A 165 -10.18 9.88 9.67
C SER A 165 -9.60 8.51 10.04
N ASP A 166 -9.71 7.56 9.12
CA ASP A 166 -8.91 6.33 9.10
C ASP A 166 -7.73 6.49 8.13
N LEU A 167 -6.60 5.89 8.46
CA LEU A 167 -5.45 5.81 7.57
C LEU A 167 -5.04 4.35 7.37
N LEU A 168 -5.09 3.90 6.11
CA LEU A 168 -4.51 2.65 5.67
C LEU A 168 -3.10 2.91 5.12
N ILE A 169 -2.09 2.21 5.64
CA ILE A 169 -0.76 2.17 5.02
C ILE A 169 -0.52 0.75 4.53
N PHE A 170 -0.37 0.60 3.21
CA PHE A 170 -0.04 -0.66 2.56
C PHE A 170 1.32 -0.57 1.89
N TRP A 171 2.24 -1.42 2.32
CA TRP A 171 3.60 -1.47 1.82
C TRP A 171 3.91 -2.86 1.26
N SER A 172 4.16 -2.96 -0.04
CA SER A 172 4.63 -4.19 -0.69
C SER A 172 6.06 -4.03 -1.17
N GLY A 173 6.97 -4.82 -0.61
CA GLY A 173 8.40 -4.77 -0.91
C GLY A 173 9.17 -5.85 -0.16
N HIS A 174 10.49 -5.84 -0.30
CA HIS A 174 11.35 -6.70 0.51
C HIS A 174 11.34 -6.29 1.97
N GLY A 175 11.60 -7.25 2.84
CA GLY A 175 11.80 -7.03 4.26
C GLY A 175 13.02 -7.80 4.75
N ALA A 176 13.59 -7.36 5.87
CA ALA A 176 14.67 -8.05 6.54
C ALA A 176 14.19 -8.58 7.90
N ASP A 177 14.56 -9.82 8.21
CA ASP A 177 14.16 -10.46 9.46
C ASP A 177 14.60 -9.66 10.68
N GLY A 178 13.65 -9.39 11.57
CA GLY A 178 13.87 -8.58 12.78
C GLY A 178 14.18 -7.10 12.55
N ARG A 179 14.15 -6.61 11.29
CA ARG A 179 14.56 -5.23 10.95
C ARG A 179 13.46 -4.38 10.32
N GLY A 180 12.47 -4.98 9.65
CA GLY A 180 11.38 -4.24 9.02
C GLY A 180 11.41 -4.27 7.48
N MET A 181 10.80 -3.26 6.85
CA MET A 181 10.69 -3.16 5.40
C MET A 181 11.94 -2.51 4.78
N CYS A 182 12.38 -3.04 3.64
CA CYS A 182 13.50 -2.49 2.89
C CYS A 182 13.06 -1.35 1.98
N TRP A 183 13.89 -0.30 1.89
CA TRP A 183 13.64 0.87 1.06
C TRP A 183 13.97 0.66 -0.42
N SER A 184 14.65 -0.39 -0.80
CA SER A 184 14.98 -0.65 -2.21
C SER A 184 15.16 -2.13 -2.49
N ASP A 185 15.29 -2.48 -3.78
CA ASP A 185 15.55 -3.85 -4.25
C ASP A 185 17.02 -4.29 -4.07
N GLY A 186 17.91 -3.43 -3.63
CA GLY A 186 19.35 -3.62 -3.66
C GLY A 186 20.02 -3.90 -2.31
N LEU A 187 21.24 -4.42 -2.39
CA LEU A 187 22.15 -4.52 -1.23
C LEU A 187 22.51 -3.12 -0.75
N GLY A 188 22.37 -2.88 0.55
CA GLY A 188 22.64 -1.58 1.17
C GLY A 188 21.42 -0.68 1.32
N SER A 189 20.23 -1.20 1.05
CA SER A 189 18.97 -0.49 1.25
C SER A 189 18.79 -0.06 2.72
N GLN A 190 18.29 1.14 2.89
CA GLN A 190 17.83 1.59 4.21
C GLN A 190 16.65 0.73 4.66
N ILE A 191 16.51 0.57 5.96
CA ILE A 191 15.45 -0.22 6.56
C ILE A 191 14.55 0.75 7.30
N PHE A 192 13.27 0.64 7.01
CA PHE A 192 12.23 1.37 7.73
C PHE A 192 11.90 0.61 9.01
N THR A 193 12.20 1.20 10.15
CA THR A 193 11.92 0.64 11.50
C THR A 193 10.89 1.48 12.22
#